data_e9127673ea363e0e9cc9ae31d77e78c2
#
_entry.id   e9127673ea363e0e9cc9ae31d77e78c2
#
_cell.length_a   1.000
_cell.length_b   1.000
_cell.length_c   1.000
_cell.angle_alpha   90.00
_cell.angle_beta   90.00
_cell.angle_gamma   90.00
#
_symmetry.space_group_name_H-M   'P 1'
#
loop_
_entity.id
_entity.type
_entity.pdbx_description
1 polymer ?
#
loop_
_entity_poly.entity_id
_entity_poly.type
_entity_poly.pdbx_seq_one_letter_code
_entity_poly.pdbx_strand_id
1 'polypeptide(L)'
;MRYNFSVKKVGIMKISVGVSNRHCHLTKEVYEKLFGKSELTFKRALNQLGQFASEETVIIKGPKGSIEKVRVLGPFRSYNQVEVSKTDAYKLGINPPVRKSGHLDGASELEIIGPKDKITLPCGIIANRHIHISDALAKEWGVVDDEPVGVIIDGEKK
;
A
#
# COMPACT_ATOMS: atom_id res chain seq x y z
N MET A 1 -13.46 -25.97 -17.84
CA MET A 1 -12.56 -25.06 -18.54
C MET A 1 -11.17 -25.23 -17.94
N ARG A 2 -10.21 -25.81 -18.66
CA ARG A 2 -8.83 -25.99 -18.15
C ARG A 2 -8.02 -24.78 -18.60
N TYR A 3 -7.56 -23.98 -17.66
CA TYR A 3 -6.60 -22.91 -17.95
C TYR A 3 -5.21 -23.53 -18.06
N ASN A 4 -4.66 -23.57 -19.27
CA ASN A 4 -3.26 -23.90 -19.49
C ASN A 4 -2.41 -22.67 -19.16
N PHE A 5 -1.86 -22.62 -17.97
CA PHE A 5 -0.79 -21.67 -17.65
C PHE A 5 0.50 -22.22 -18.25
N SER A 6 1.00 -21.60 -19.30
CA SER A 6 2.35 -21.82 -19.79
C SER A 6 3.31 -21.21 -18.78
N VAL A 7 3.87 -22.03 -17.89
CA VAL A 7 4.94 -21.57 -16.99
C VAL A 7 6.20 -21.47 -17.83
N LYS A 8 6.56 -20.26 -18.25
CA LYS A 8 7.92 -19.98 -18.75
C LYS A 8 8.89 -20.38 -17.67
N LYS A 9 9.82 -21.27 -17.99
CA LYS A 9 10.89 -21.71 -17.08
C LYS A 9 11.89 -20.57 -16.93
N VAL A 10 11.54 -19.56 -16.11
CA VAL A 10 12.48 -18.53 -15.67
C VAL A 10 13.31 -19.18 -14.56
N GLY A 11 14.64 -19.03 -14.61
CA GLY A 11 15.51 -19.56 -13.56
C GLY A 11 15.11 -19.02 -12.17
N ILE A 12 15.45 -19.74 -11.10
CA ILE A 12 15.21 -19.30 -9.72
C ILE A 12 16.00 -18.02 -9.49
N MET A 13 15.32 -16.90 -9.30
CA MET A 13 15.92 -15.62 -8.97
C MET A 13 15.64 -15.25 -7.53
N LYS A 14 16.65 -14.71 -6.86
CA LYS A 14 16.50 -14.25 -5.47
C LYS A 14 16.04 -12.81 -5.45
N ILE A 15 14.97 -12.54 -4.71
CA ILE A 15 14.45 -11.20 -4.46
C ILE A 15 14.39 -10.93 -2.96
N SER A 16 14.59 -9.67 -2.58
CA SER A 16 14.38 -9.25 -1.20
C SER A 16 12.90 -9.17 -0.90
N VAL A 17 12.49 -9.75 0.22
CA VAL A 17 11.10 -9.69 0.70
C VAL A 17 11.01 -8.71 1.85
N GLY A 18 10.07 -7.78 1.77
CA GLY A 18 9.74 -6.85 2.85
C GLY A 18 8.28 -6.99 3.25
N VAL A 19 8.00 -6.81 4.53
CA VAL A 19 6.62 -6.66 5.00
C VAL A 19 6.25 -5.19 4.94
N SER A 20 5.29 -4.83 4.09
CA SER A 20 4.77 -3.47 4.03
C SER A 20 4.10 -3.15 5.36
N ASN A 21 4.52 -2.05 5.96
CA ASN A 21 3.85 -1.52 7.14
C ASN A 21 2.66 -0.66 6.71
N ARG A 22 1.72 -0.44 7.64
CA ARG A 22 0.58 0.45 7.40
C ARG A 22 1.03 1.84 7.00
N HIS A 23 0.39 2.39 5.98
CA HIS A 23 0.66 3.73 5.45
C HIS A 23 -0.56 4.27 4.71
N CYS A 24 -0.52 5.52 4.34
CA CYS A 24 -1.57 6.13 3.54
C CYS A 24 -1.02 6.97 2.39
N HIS A 25 -1.80 7.04 1.33
CA HIS A 25 -1.66 7.96 0.22
C HIS A 25 -2.85 8.92 0.24
N LEU A 26 -2.60 10.19 0.04
CA LEU A 26 -3.63 11.23 0.09
C LEU A 26 -3.65 12.03 -1.21
N THR A 27 -4.81 12.56 -1.53
CA THR A 27 -4.91 13.66 -2.48
C THR A 27 -4.39 14.92 -1.83
N LYS A 28 -3.96 15.89 -2.63
CA LYS A 28 -3.51 17.19 -2.13
C LYS A 28 -4.59 17.89 -1.31
N GLU A 29 -5.83 17.86 -1.79
CA GLU A 29 -6.98 18.46 -1.12
C GLU A 29 -7.21 17.89 0.29
N VAL A 30 -7.24 16.56 0.42
CA VAL A 30 -7.41 15.91 1.72
C VAL A 30 -6.22 16.19 2.64
N TYR A 31 -5.01 16.20 2.10
CA TYR A 31 -3.83 16.57 2.88
C TYR A 31 -3.92 18.00 3.40
N GLU A 32 -4.25 18.98 2.56
CA GLU A 32 -4.42 20.38 2.94
C GLU A 32 -5.46 20.54 4.06
N LYS A 33 -6.59 19.84 3.95
CA LYS A 33 -7.61 19.79 4.99
C LYS A 33 -7.06 19.26 6.32
N LEU A 34 -6.36 18.13 6.29
CA LEU A 34 -5.89 17.45 7.50
C LEU A 34 -4.71 18.17 8.18
N PHE A 35 -3.84 18.81 7.41
CA PHE A 35 -2.58 19.38 7.92
C PHE A 35 -2.52 20.90 7.86
N GLY A 36 -3.36 21.56 7.07
CA GLY A 36 -3.27 23.02 6.85
C GLY A 36 -2.01 23.44 6.11
N LYS A 37 -1.41 22.55 5.34
CA LYS A 37 -0.19 22.74 4.55
C LYS A 37 -0.45 22.28 3.12
N SER A 38 0.31 22.82 2.16
CA SER A 38 0.17 22.50 0.74
C SER A 38 1.17 21.47 0.21
N GLU A 39 2.19 21.12 1.00
CA GLU A 39 3.30 20.25 0.59
C GLU A 39 3.68 19.24 1.66
N LEU A 40 4.04 18.03 1.21
CA LEU A 40 4.59 16.98 2.05
C LEU A 40 6.04 17.30 2.43
N THR A 41 6.39 17.14 3.70
CA THR A 41 7.76 17.27 4.17
C THR A 41 8.51 15.97 3.91
N PHE A 42 9.51 16.03 3.05
CA PHE A 42 10.33 14.85 2.71
C PHE A 42 11.09 14.34 3.93
N LYS A 43 10.98 13.04 4.19
CA LYS A 43 11.76 12.36 5.24
C LYS A 43 12.84 11.45 4.65
N ARG A 44 12.46 10.53 3.80
CA ARG A 44 13.39 9.61 3.12
C ARG A 44 12.79 9.03 1.84
N ALA A 45 13.64 8.77 0.86
CA ALA A 45 13.24 8.05 -0.34
C ALA A 45 12.81 6.60 -0.01
N LEU A 46 11.92 6.06 -0.81
CA LEU A 46 11.59 4.64 -0.82
C LEU A 46 12.33 3.94 -1.99
N ASN A 47 12.31 2.61 -1.98
CA ASN A 47 12.95 1.83 -3.06
C ASN A 47 12.25 2.03 -4.42
N GLN A 48 11.01 2.46 -4.42
CA GLN A 48 10.27 2.81 -5.62
C GLN A 48 10.66 4.20 -6.09
N LEU A 49 11.06 4.30 -7.36
CA LEU A 49 11.47 5.57 -7.97
C LEU A 49 10.38 6.65 -7.83
N GLY A 50 10.78 7.82 -7.35
CA GLY A 50 9.87 8.95 -7.13
C GLY A 50 8.95 8.85 -5.91
N GLN A 51 8.97 7.74 -5.18
CA GLN A 51 8.21 7.58 -3.94
C GLN A 51 9.06 7.95 -2.72
N PHE A 52 8.41 8.50 -1.71
CA PHE A 52 9.08 8.86 -0.45
C PHE A 52 8.15 8.76 0.76
N ALA A 53 8.72 8.52 1.92
CA ALA A 53 8.02 8.70 3.18
C ALA A 53 8.12 10.18 3.57
N SER A 54 6.99 10.77 3.96
CA SER A 54 6.97 12.13 4.50
C SER A 54 7.17 12.14 6.02
N GLU A 55 7.39 13.31 6.62
CA GLU A 55 7.41 13.45 8.08
C GLU A 55 6.00 13.34 8.69
N GLU A 56 4.99 13.64 7.91
CA GLU A 56 3.61 13.65 8.34
C GLU A 56 3.08 12.25 8.64
N THR A 57 2.30 12.17 9.70
CA THR A 57 1.54 10.98 10.11
C THR A 57 0.12 11.36 10.45
N VAL A 58 -0.77 10.41 10.28
CA VAL A 58 -2.18 10.51 10.68
C VAL A 58 -2.52 9.44 11.70
N ILE A 59 -3.66 9.61 12.35
CA ILE A 59 -4.35 8.54 13.06
C ILE A 59 -5.42 8.00 12.14
N ILE A 60 -5.52 6.69 12.03
CA ILE A 60 -6.65 6.03 11.37
C ILE A 60 -7.54 5.39 12.42
N LYS A 61 -8.85 5.55 12.29
CA LYS A 61 -9.83 5.03 13.24
C LYS A 61 -10.93 4.26 12.53
N GLY A 62 -11.22 3.09 13.05
CA GLY A 62 -12.32 2.25 12.65
C GLY A 62 -13.32 2.05 13.81
N PRO A 63 -14.33 1.19 13.63
CA PRO A 63 -15.38 0.99 14.63
C PRO A 63 -14.92 0.49 16.00
N LYS A 64 -13.83 -0.30 16.05
CA LYS A 64 -13.33 -0.92 17.28
C LYS A 64 -12.10 -0.27 17.88
N GLY A 65 -11.40 0.57 17.13
CA GLY A 65 -10.18 1.16 17.64
C GLY A 65 -9.47 2.07 16.63
N SER A 66 -8.31 2.54 17.05
CA SER A 66 -7.47 3.43 16.24
C SER A 66 -6.03 2.96 16.19
N ILE A 67 -5.31 3.44 15.18
CA ILE A 67 -3.88 3.24 15.00
C ILE A 67 -3.24 4.59 14.74
N GLU A 68 -2.26 4.92 15.54
CA GLU A 68 -1.52 6.18 15.44
C GLU A 68 -0.27 6.05 14.58
N LYS A 69 0.31 7.21 14.24
CA LYS A 69 1.59 7.32 13.51
C LYS A 69 1.59 6.58 12.16
N VAL A 70 0.44 6.55 11.49
CA VAL A 70 0.34 6.01 10.13
C VAL A 70 0.98 7.00 9.17
N ARG A 71 2.03 6.55 8.50
CA ARG A 71 2.87 7.41 7.65
C ARG A 71 2.14 7.80 6.37
N VAL A 72 2.19 9.09 6.04
CA VAL A 72 1.80 9.56 4.72
C VAL A 72 2.96 9.33 3.76
N LEU A 73 2.68 8.73 2.61
CA LEU A 73 3.64 8.52 1.54
C LEU A 73 3.39 9.49 0.40
N GLY A 74 4.46 10.07 -0.10
CA GLY A 74 4.43 10.93 -1.28
C GLY A 74 4.94 10.23 -2.55
N PRO A 75 4.67 10.83 -3.70
CA PRO A 75 3.95 12.08 -3.93
C PRO A 75 2.43 11.96 -3.69
N PHE A 76 1.70 13.08 -3.76
CA PHE A 76 0.23 13.07 -3.75
C PHE A 76 -0.33 12.17 -4.85
N ARG A 77 -1.45 11.53 -4.55
CA ARG A 77 -2.17 10.67 -5.49
C ARG A 77 -3.48 11.34 -5.94
N SER A 78 -4.08 10.78 -6.97
CA SER A 78 -5.44 11.15 -7.40
C SER A 78 -6.54 10.49 -6.55
N TYR A 79 -6.18 9.72 -5.53
CA TYR A 79 -7.08 8.99 -4.64
C TYR A 79 -6.55 9.00 -3.20
N ASN A 80 -7.44 8.73 -2.24
CA ASN A 80 -7.09 8.55 -0.83
C ASN A 80 -7.13 7.06 -0.50
N GLN A 81 -6.04 6.50 -0.02
CA GLN A 81 -5.90 5.07 0.26
C GLN A 81 -5.16 4.85 1.56
N VAL A 82 -5.66 3.92 2.36
CA VAL A 82 -4.98 3.42 3.56
C VAL A 82 -4.74 1.94 3.39
N GLU A 83 -3.47 1.55 3.39
CA GLU A 83 -3.07 0.16 3.36
C GLU A 83 -2.84 -0.36 4.78
N VAL A 84 -3.49 -1.46 5.10
CA VAL A 84 -3.41 -2.10 6.42
C VAL A 84 -3.15 -3.59 6.29
N SER A 85 -2.56 -4.17 7.33
CA SER A 85 -2.47 -5.63 7.47
C SER A 85 -3.79 -6.23 7.96
N LYS A 86 -3.95 -7.56 7.87
CA LYS A 86 -5.09 -8.26 8.48
C LYS A 86 -5.17 -8.02 9.98
N THR A 87 -4.02 -7.96 10.66
CA THR A 87 -3.93 -7.68 12.11
C THR A 87 -4.40 -6.25 12.43
N ASP A 88 -3.99 -5.27 11.61
CA ASP A 88 -4.45 -3.90 11.76
C ASP A 88 -5.96 -3.78 11.50
N ALA A 89 -6.47 -4.46 10.48
CA ALA A 89 -7.89 -4.51 10.16
C ALA A 89 -8.71 -5.07 11.32
N TYR A 90 -8.24 -6.14 11.95
CA TYR A 90 -8.88 -6.69 13.15
C TYR A 90 -8.91 -5.68 14.31
N LYS A 91 -7.79 -4.99 14.57
CA LYS A 91 -7.71 -3.95 15.60
C LYS A 91 -8.65 -2.78 15.33
N LEU A 92 -8.78 -2.38 14.07
CA LEU A 92 -9.70 -1.31 13.65
C LEU A 92 -11.17 -1.76 13.62
N GLY A 93 -11.42 -3.06 13.55
CA GLY A 93 -12.77 -3.62 13.43
C GLY A 93 -13.37 -3.49 12.04
N ILE A 94 -12.53 -3.51 11.01
CA ILE A 94 -12.93 -3.43 9.60
C ILE A 94 -12.60 -4.74 8.86
N ASN A 95 -13.23 -4.93 7.71
CA ASN A 95 -12.98 -6.08 6.83
C ASN A 95 -12.62 -5.58 5.41
N PRO A 96 -11.42 -5.00 5.23
CA PRO A 96 -11.04 -4.42 3.96
C PRO A 96 -10.78 -5.49 2.91
N PRO A 97 -11.16 -5.24 1.64
CA PRO A 97 -10.87 -6.15 0.56
C PRO A 97 -9.37 -6.17 0.25
N VAL A 98 -8.90 -7.29 -0.31
CA VAL A 98 -7.56 -7.35 -0.93
C VAL A 98 -7.66 -6.71 -2.30
N ARG A 99 -6.85 -5.68 -2.56
CA ARG A 99 -6.88 -4.90 -3.81
C ARG A 99 -5.47 -4.54 -4.28
N LYS A 100 -5.34 -4.33 -5.58
CA LYS A 100 -4.19 -3.60 -6.14
C LYS A 100 -4.27 -2.14 -5.70
N SER A 101 -3.13 -1.51 -5.42
CA SER A 101 -3.07 -0.08 -5.08
C SER A 101 -3.76 0.77 -6.16
N GLY A 102 -4.59 1.70 -5.73
CA GLY A 102 -5.42 2.53 -6.61
C GLY A 102 -6.80 1.95 -6.95
N HIS A 103 -7.08 0.69 -6.63
CA HIS A 103 -8.40 0.06 -6.81
C HIS A 103 -9.12 0.02 -5.46
N LEU A 104 -10.13 0.85 -5.30
CA LEU A 104 -10.81 1.06 -4.01
C LEU A 104 -12.23 0.49 -3.97
N ASP A 105 -12.60 -0.34 -4.93
CA ASP A 105 -13.93 -0.97 -4.96
C ASP A 105 -14.16 -1.83 -3.73
N GLY A 106 -15.15 -1.42 -2.91
CA GLY A 106 -15.48 -2.08 -1.65
C GLY A 106 -14.50 -1.77 -0.52
N ALA A 107 -13.64 -0.75 -0.66
CA ALA A 107 -12.75 -0.32 0.42
C ALA A 107 -13.52 -0.05 1.72
N SER A 108 -12.93 -0.44 2.84
CA SER A 108 -13.53 -0.17 4.15
C SER A 108 -13.48 1.29 4.50
N GLU A 109 -14.55 1.78 5.13
CA GLU A 109 -14.59 3.13 5.66
C GLU A 109 -13.64 3.30 6.84
N LEU A 110 -12.88 4.38 6.85
CA LEU A 110 -11.98 4.79 7.93
C LEU A 110 -12.07 6.30 8.15
N GLU A 111 -12.04 6.70 9.41
CA GLU A 111 -11.79 8.09 9.79
C GLU A 111 -10.28 8.32 9.80
N ILE A 112 -9.80 9.27 9.00
CA ILE A 112 -8.41 9.73 8.96
C ILE A 112 -8.34 11.04 9.72
N ILE A 113 -7.49 11.11 10.74
CA ILE A 113 -7.38 12.24 11.64
C ILE A 113 -5.98 12.83 11.50
N GLY A 114 -5.93 14.08 11.07
CA GLY A 114 -4.72 14.91 11.02
C GLY A 114 -4.66 15.87 12.21
N PRO A 115 -3.65 16.73 12.26
CA PRO A 115 -3.48 17.71 13.34
C PRO A 115 -4.49 18.87 13.31
N LYS A 116 -5.12 19.12 12.18
CA LYS A 116 -6.06 20.25 11.99
C LYS A 116 -7.52 19.81 11.85
N ASP A 117 -7.75 18.71 11.20
CA ASP A 117 -9.10 18.23 10.86
C ASP A 117 -9.11 16.71 10.69
N LYS A 118 -10.27 16.16 10.42
CA LYS A 118 -10.50 14.76 10.13
C LYS A 118 -11.46 14.57 8.95
N ILE A 119 -11.42 13.39 8.36
CA ILE A 119 -12.30 13.00 7.25
C ILE A 119 -12.60 11.51 7.32
N THR A 120 -13.82 11.13 6.98
CA THR A 120 -14.21 9.72 6.86
C THR A 120 -14.40 9.38 5.39
N LEU A 121 -13.71 8.34 4.93
CA LEU A 121 -13.68 7.93 3.53
C LEU A 121 -13.65 6.40 3.39
N PRO A 122 -14.24 5.83 2.32
CA PRO A 122 -14.02 4.44 1.93
C PRO A 122 -12.63 4.29 1.29
N CYS A 123 -11.61 4.09 2.09
CA CYS A 123 -10.21 4.12 1.66
C CYS A 123 -9.33 2.98 2.18
N GLY A 124 -9.85 2.14 3.08
CA GLY A 124 -9.09 1.05 3.70
C GLY A 124 -9.04 -0.21 2.82
N ILE A 125 -7.84 -0.66 2.47
CA ILE A 125 -7.60 -1.89 1.71
C ILE A 125 -6.46 -2.71 2.34
N ILE A 126 -6.41 -4.00 1.99
CA ILE A 126 -5.21 -4.83 2.13
C ILE A 126 -4.58 -4.90 0.74
N ALA A 127 -3.35 -4.43 0.60
CA ALA A 127 -2.66 -4.49 -0.68
C ALA A 127 -2.41 -5.94 -1.12
N ASN A 128 -2.61 -6.23 -2.40
CA ASN A 128 -2.15 -7.47 -3.01
C ASN A 128 -0.66 -7.67 -2.73
N ARG A 129 -0.24 -8.92 -2.57
CA ARG A 129 1.19 -9.24 -2.63
C ARG A 129 1.70 -8.94 -4.05
N HIS A 130 2.77 -8.17 -4.13
CA HIS A 130 3.33 -7.75 -5.41
C HIS A 130 4.84 -7.58 -5.33
N ILE A 131 5.50 -7.64 -6.48
CA ILE A 131 6.93 -7.46 -6.62
C ILE A 131 7.16 -6.18 -7.42
N HIS A 132 7.97 -5.27 -6.88
CA HIS A 132 8.47 -4.11 -7.61
C HIS A 132 9.82 -4.43 -8.22
N ILE A 133 9.92 -4.34 -9.53
CA ILE A 133 11.17 -4.49 -10.28
C ILE A 133 11.30 -3.34 -11.27
N SER A 134 12.53 -3.05 -11.70
CA SER A 134 12.78 -2.08 -12.75
C SER A 134 12.38 -2.62 -14.12
N ASP A 135 12.08 -1.74 -15.06
CA ASP A 135 11.76 -2.12 -16.44
C ASP A 135 12.89 -2.94 -17.08
N ALA A 136 14.16 -2.61 -16.77
CA ALA A 136 15.30 -3.36 -17.24
C ALA A 136 15.28 -4.80 -16.73
N LEU A 137 14.99 -4.99 -15.45
CA LEU A 137 14.91 -6.31 -14.81
C LEU A 137 13.68 -7.10 -15.28
N ALA A 138 12.54 -6.44 -15.48
CA ALA A 138 11.35 -7.04 -16.04
C ALA A 138 11.62 -7.60 -17.45
N LYS A 139 12.32 -6.83 -18.28
CA LYS A 139 12.74 -7.25 -19.63
C LYS A 139 13.73 -8.42 -19.59
N GLU A 140 14.72 -8.37 -18.70
CA GLU A 140 15.68 -9.46 -18.50
C GLU A 140 14.97 -10.75 -18.10
N TRP A 141 14.00 -10.66 -17.18
CA TRP A 141 13.24 -11.81 -16.69
C TRP A 141 12.11 -12.24 -17.61
N GLY A 142 11.82 -11.46 -18.64
CA GLY A 142 10.76 -11.75 -19.59
C GLY A 142 9.36 -11.72 -18.97
N VAL A 143 9.17 -10.90 -17.93
CA VAL A 143 7.89 -10.69 -17.26
C VAL A 143 7.31 -9.33 -17.64
N VAL A 144 5.98 -9.23 -17.59
CA VAL A 144 5.25 -7.99 -17.88
C VAL A 144 4.50 -7.52 -16.63
N ASP A 145 4.06 -6.26 -16.64
CA ASP A 145 3.27 -5.71 -15.54
C ASP A 145 2.00 -6.55 -15.32
N ASP A 146 1.64 -6.73 -14.05
CA ASP A 146 0.52 -7.56 -13.60
C ASP A 146 0.62 -9.06 -13.91
N GLU A 147 1.75 -9.56 -14.38
CA GLU A 147 1.93 -11.00 -14.60
C GLU A 147 2.01 -11.74 -13.26
N PRO A 148 1.17 -12.78 -13.04
CA PRO A 148 1.26 -13.60 -11.84
C PRO A 148 2.56 -14.40 -11.82
N VAL A 149 3.32 -14.30 -10.73
CA VAL A 149 4.58 -15.04 -10.53
C VAL A 149 4.53 -15.88 -9.28
N GLY A 150 5.21 -17.02 -9.30
CA GLY A 150 5.37 -17.88 -8.12
C GLY A 150 6.54 -17.38 -7.25
N VAL A 151 6.31 -17.30 -5.93
CA VAL A 151 7.35 -16.97 -4.96
C VAL A 151 7.54 -18.14 -4.01
N ILE A 152 8.79 -18.60 -3.87
CA ILE A 152 9.17 -19.61 -2.89
C ILE A 152 9.85 -18.89 -1.74
N ILE A 153 9.36 -19.09 -0.54
CA ILE A 153 9.97 -18.55 0.69
C ILE A 153 10.59 -19.71 1.45
N ASP A 154 11.92 -19.70 1.56
CA ASP A 154 12.65 -20.62 2.42
C ASP A 154 12.66 -20.10 3.85
N GLY A 155 12.16 -20.93 4.80
CA GLY A 155 12.13 -20.58 6.21
C GLY A 155 11.45 -21.65 7.05
N GLU A 156 11.60 -21.55 8.38
CA GLU A 156 11.01 -22.51 9.33
C GLU A 156 9.47 -22.52 9.35
N LYS A 157 8.84 -21.43 8.88
CA LYS A 157 7.38 -21.32 8.72
C LYS A 157 7.06 -21.04 7.26
N LYS A 158 6.57 -22.04 6.59
CA LYS A 158 6.02 -21.95 5.23
C LYS A 158 4.58 -21.44 5.23
#